data_78cd5f228974579a8d6b9633b0d4f989
#
_entry.id   78cd5f228974579a8d6b9633b0d4f989
#
_cell.length_a   1.000
_cell.length_b   1.000
_cell.length_c   1.000
_cell.angle_alpha   90.00
_cell.angle_beta   90.00
_cell.angle_gamma   90.00
#
_symmetry.space_group_name_H-M   'P 1'
#
loop_
_entity.id
_entity.type
_entity.pdbx_description
1 polymer ?
#
loop_
_entity_poly.entity_id
_entity_poly.type
_entity_poly.pdbx_seq_one_letter_code
_entity_poly.pdbx_strand_id
1 'polypeptide(L)'
;VDELAGTMGVMKNSLQQFFAISKALSAEKDYKKLLEMILREARKVAHADGGAILITNDDESALQVAVLEDDSTETHFGGTSGVEAPFAPVVLSTDPVGAGLPDLDAETARSAKTVRIDDLGVGHGYDPSGACERFGWTVSAGKSLLNVSLTDQKGEVVGVLQLVNARSATGEIMPFDSEVVPSIEAIASDAAVALDLRRMLQGQKDLLDAIIHMVAGAIDAKSPYTHGHCQRVPEIAKALARAAHESEEGAFADFQLTDDEWYELHIASWLHDCGKVTTPEYVVDKATRLETITNRLHEIRTRFEVLWRDAEIEYMNSLASDPSGSAEAKNRLERRLDQIRRDYRFIAECNSGETFMNDERIERVQEIGAQTWTRHLDDRIGLSHDELERVKRAPAQELPVKEKLLADKVEHLVYRDGTPFGDNPHGFAMDIPEHLYNHGEIYNLCVQRGTLTAEERFKINEHIVETINMLGRLPFPKELRRVPEWAGNHHEKLDGTGYPRRLGADDLSVLARIMAVADIFEALTASDRPYKPPKKLSTSLRIMSSF
;
A
#
# COMPACT_ATOMS: atom_id res chain seq x y z
N VAL A 1 -67.41 -16.89 3.13
CA VAL A 1 -66.78 -15.72 2.43
C VAL A 1 -66.02 -14.90 3.42
N ASP A 2 -66.49 -14.64 4.64
CA ASP A 2 -65.86 -13.83 5.65
C ASP A 2 -64.61 -14.51 6.24
N GLU A 3 -64.62 -15.83 6.39
CA GLU A 3 -63.46 -16.62 6.85
C GLU A 3 -62.27 -16.63 5.82
N LEU A 4 -62.65 -16.76 4.54
CA LEU A 4 -61.67 -16.64 3.43
C LEU A 4 -61.11 -15.22 3.30
N ALA A 5 -61.89 -14.18 3.52
CA ALA A 5 -61.46 -12.80 3.51
C ALA A 5 -60.51 -12.49 4.70
N GLY A 6 -60.80 -13.05 5.88
CA GLY A 6 -59.94 -12.96 7.06
C GLY A 6 -58.58 -13.65 6.84
N THR A 7 -58.58 -14.89 6.32
CA THR A 7 -57.37 -15.65 6.02
C THR A 7 -56.52 -14.96 4.94
N MET A 8 -57.12 -14.42 3.88
CA MET A 8 -56.43 -13.62 2.87
C MET A 8 -55.85 -12.32 3.44
N GLY A 9 -56.52 -11.68 4.41
CA GLY A 9 -56.01 -10.49 5.10
C GLY A 9 -54.77 -10.78 5.94
N VAL A 10 -54.79 -11.86 6.72
CA VAL A 10 -53.65 -12.32 7.52
C VAL A 10 -52.46 -12.68 6.62
N MET A 11 -52.71 -13.46 5.56
CA MET A 11 -51.68 -13.87 4.61
C MET A 11 -51.02 -12.67 3.88
N LYS A 12 -51.84 -11.68 3.51
CA LYS A 12 -51.32 -10.42 2.90
C LYS A 12 -50.43 -9.64 3.87
N ASN A 13 -50.81 -9.52 5.13
CA ASN A 13 -50.03 -8.82 6.15
C ASN A 13 -48.73 -9.54 6.44
N SER A 14 -48.73 -10.87 6.54
CA SER A 14 -47.49 -11.68 6.73
C SER A 14 -46.53 -11.54 5.55
N LEU A 15 -47.05 -11.56 4.31
CA LEU A 15 -46.22 -11.33 3.11
C LEU A 15 -45.63 -9.91 3.10
N GLN A 16 -46.38 -8.89 3.45
CA GLN A 16 -45.88 -7.51 3.51
C GLN A 16 -44.78 -7.34 4.57
N GLN A 17 -44.96 -7.96 5.73
CA GLN A 17 -43.98 -7.97 6.80
C GLN A 17 -42.67 -8.69 6.36
N PHE A 18 -42.81 -9.86 5.73
CA PHE A 18 -41.69 -10.61 5.19
C PHE A 18 -40.88 -9.79 4.16
N PHE A 19 -41.55 -9.15 3.19
CA PHE A 19 -40.88 -8.29 2.22
C PHE A 19 -40.18 -7.08 2.86
N ALA A 20 -40.78 -6.52 3.92
CA ALA A 20 -40.15 -5.42 4.65
C ALA A 20 -38.85 -5.86 5.36
N ILE A 21 -38.90 -7.04 6.01
CA ILE A 21 -37.73 -7.64 6.68
C ILE A 21 -36.62 -7.94 5.65
N SER A 22 -36.92 -8.66 4.57
CA SER A 22 -35.98 -9.02 3.52
C SER A 22 -35.30 -7.77 2.91
N LYS A 23 -36.10 -6.73 2.62
CA LYS A 23 -35.60 -5.46 2.14
C LYS A 23 -34.68 -4.77 3.15
N ALA A 24 -35.02 -4.78 4.43
CA ALA A 24 -34.22 -4.16 5.50
C ALA A 24 -32.90 -4.91 5.69
N LEU A 25 -32.93 -6.26 5.70
CA LEU A 25 -31.72 -7.10 5.80
C LEU A 25 -30.74 -6.84 4.63
N SER A 26 -31.28 -6.75 3.41
CA SER A 26 -30.46 -6.48 2.22
C SER A 26 -29.87 -5.07 2.19
N ALA A 27 -30.51 -4.09 2.86
CA ALA A 27 -30.07 -2.69 2.87
C ALA A 27 -29.02 -2.38 3.96
N GLU A 28 -28.97 -3.19 5.04
CA GLU A 28 -28.04 -2.94 6.14
C GLU A 28 -26.59 -3.21 5.70
N LYS A 29 -25.72 -2.23 5.89
CA LYS A 29 -24.30 -2.32 5.51
C LYS A 29 -23.41 -2.80 6.66
N ASP A 30 -23.78 -2.52 7.89
CA ASP A 30 -23.05 -2.90 9.07
C ASP A 30 -23.34 -4.36 9.44
N TYR A 31 -22.32 -5.20 9.42
CA TYR A 31 -22.42 -6.62 9.71
C TYR A 31 -22.98 -6.91 11.11
N LYS A 32 -22.55 -6.14 12.13
CA LYS A 32 -23.01 -6.32 13.51
C LYS A 32 -24.47 -5.94 13.68
N LYS A 33 -24.88 -4.83 13.06
CA LYS A 33 -26.30 -4.41 13.04
C LYS A 33 -27.19 -5.39 12.27
N LEU A 34 -26.63 -5.96 11.19
CA LEU A 34 -27.35 -6.99 10.42
C LEU A 34 -27.66 -8.21 11.28
N LEU A 35 -26.68 -8.73 12.05
CA LEU A 35 -26.87 -9.86 12.97
C LEU A 35 -27.96 -9.57 14.02
N GLU A 36 -27.92 -8.41 14.66
CA GLU A 36 -28.94 -8.00 15.64
C GLU A 36 -30.33 -7.88 15.02
N MET A 37 -30.39 -7.33 13.80
CA MET A 37 -31.66 -7.18 13.09
C MET A 37 -32.24 -8.54 12.72
N ILE A 38 -31.44 -9.49 12.24
CA ILE A 38 -31.87 -10.87 11.96
C ILE A 38 -32.43 -11.50 13.23
N LEU A 39 -31.68 -11.46 14.33
CA LEU A 39 -32.09 -12.07 15.60
C LEU A 39 -33.37 -11.44 16.11
N ARG A 40 -33.47 -10.13 16.15
CA ARG A 40 -34.65 -9.39 16.61
C ARG A 40 -35.90 -9.70 15.79
N GLU A 41 -35.81 -9.71 14.47
CA GLU A 41 -36.97 -9.99 13.62
C GLU A 41 -37.38 -11.46 13.71
N ALA A 42 -36.45 -12.40 13.81
CA ALA A 42 -36.76 -13.81 14.04
C ALA A 42 -37.43 -14.04 15.40
N ARG A 43 -36.92 -13.46 16.48
CA ARG A 43 -37.54 -13.49 17.83
C ARG A 43 -38.95 -12.94 17.83
N LYS A 44 -39.17 -11.79 17.16
CA LYS A 44 -40.48 -11.14 17.07
C LYS A 44 -41.52 -12.02 16.34
N VAL A 45 -41.14 -12.64 15.21
CA VAL A 45 -42.02 -13.52 14.45
C VAL A 45 -42.31 -14.80 15.23
N ALA A 46 -41.34 -15.36 15.92
CA ALA A 46 -41.48 -16.59 16.71
C ALA A 46 -42.03 -16.37 18.13
N HIS A 47 -42.25 -15.12 18.56
CA HIS A 47 -42.56 -14.75 19.94
C HIS A 47 -41.57 -15.34 20.94
N ALA A 48 -40.30 -15.41 20.58
CA ALA A 48 -39.22 -16.00 21.38
C ALA A 48 -38.72 -15.03 22.47
N ASP A 49 -38.47 -15.55 23.65
CA ASP A 49 -37.96 -14.83 24.83
C ASP A 49 -36.51 -14.40 24.63
N GLY A 50 -35.70 -15.26 23.99
CA GLY A 50 -34.35 -15.00 23.65
C GLY A 50 -33.91 -15.72 22.38
N GLY A 51 -32.66 -15.50 22.01
CA GLY A 51 -32.07 -16.20 20.90
C GLY A 51 -30.60 -15.86 20.72
N ALA A 52 -29.94 -16.60 19.87
CA ALA A 52 -28.54 -16.38 19.47
C ALA A 52 -28.37 -16.65 17.99
N ILE A 53 -27.38 -15.99 17.40
CA ILE A 53 -26.84 -16.37 16.08
C ILE A 53 -25.40 -16.84 16.31
N LEU A 54 -25.15 -18.06 15.86
CA LEU A 54 -23.84 -18.66 15.82
C LEU A 54 -23.37 -18.66 14.36
N ILE A 55 -22.14 -18.21 14.11
CA ILE A 55 -21.57 -18.11 12.76
C ILE A 55 -20.37 -19.05 12.66
N THR A 56 -20.19 -19.69 11.51
CA THR A 56 -19.01 -20.50 11.21
C THR A 56 -17.75 -19.61 11.17
N ASN A 57 -16.66 -20.07 11.81
CA ASN A 57 -15.35 -19.46 11.68
C ASN A 57 -14.80 -19.62 10.23
N ASP A 58 -13.66 -18.96 9.94
CA ASP A 58 -13.11 -18.90 8.58
C ASP A 58 -12.67 -20.25 8.01
N ASP A 59 -12.30 -21.21 8.86
CA ASP A 59 -11.91 -22.57 8.46
C ASP A 59 -13.07 -23.57 8.53
N GLU A 60 -14.29 -23.09 8.81
CA GLU A 60 -15.53 -23.87 8.92
C GLU A 60 -15.45 -25.05 9.94
N SER A 61 -14.53 -24.97 10.88
CA SER A 61 -14.30 -26.01 11.88
C SER A 61 -15.19 -25.88 13.12
N ALA A 62 -15.73 -24.69 13.38
CA ALA A 62 -16.52 -24.39 14.57
C ALA A 62 -17.55 -23.28 14.35
N LEU A 63 -18.60 -23.28 15.19
CA LEU A 63 -19.55 -22.18 15.33
C LEU A 63 -19.17 -21.30 16.51
N GLN A 64 -19.19 -19.98 16.31
CA GLN A 64 -18.94 -19.00 17.36
C GLN A 64 -20.17 -18.10 17.56
N VAL A 65 -20.50 -17.77 18.80
CA VAL A 65 -21.62 -16.88 19.11
C VAL A 65 -21.30 -15.48 18.62
N ALA A 66 -22.03 -15.00 17.63
CA ALA A 66 -21.87 -13.68 17.04
C ALA A 66 -22.78 -12.62 17.70
N VAL A 67 -23.97 -13.02 18.09
CA VAL A 67 -24.91 -12.20 18.87
C VAL A 67 -25.80 -13.10 19.70
N LEU A 68 -26.11 -12.67 20.94
CA LEU A 68 -27.05 -13.32 21.85
C LEU A 68 -27.85 -12.25 22.57
N GLU A 69 -29.17 -12.43 22.61
CA GLU A 69 -30.12 -11.60 23.37
C GLU A 69 -31.09 -12.48 24.16
N ASP A 70 -31.33 -12.15 25.43
CA ASP A 70 -32.32 -12.81 26.29
C ASP A 70 -33.00 -11.77 27.17
N ASP A 71 -34.29 -11.58 26.99
CA ASP A 71 -35.09 -10.60 27.73
C ASP A 71 -35.32 -11.04 29.19
N SER A 72 -35.33 -12.34 29.47
CA SER A 72 -35.54 -12.86 30.83
C SER A 72 -34.34 -12.64 31.74
N THR A 73 -33.15 -12.59 31.20
CA THR A 73 -31.89 -12.34 31.94
C THR A 73 -31.29 -10.97 31.70
N GLU A 74 -31.92 -10.15 30.86
CA GLU A 74 -31.42 -8.84 30.37
C GLU A 74 -30.00 -8.96 29.79
N THR A 75 -29.70 -10.06 29.09
CA THR A 75 -28.37 -10.37 28.56
C THR A 75 -28.26 -9.97 27.10
N HIS A 76 -27.16 -9.27 26.76
CA HIS A 76 -26.84 -8.92 25.39
C HIS A 76 -25.32 -9.06 25.16
N PHE A 77 -24.92 -10.01 24.32
CA PHE A 77 -23.52 -10.25 23.91
C PHE A 77 -23.37 -10.14 22.39
N GLY A 78 -22.20 -9.72 21.95
CA GLY A 78 -21.89 -9.58 20.53
C GLY A 78 -22.60 -8.40 19.86
N GLY A 79 -22.72 -8.43 18.54
CA GLY A 79 -23.35 -7.36 17.78
C GLY A 79 -22.71 -5.99 18.02
N THR A 80 -23.54 -4.98 18.30
CA THR A 80 -23.11 -3.60 18.60
C THR A 80 -22.88 -3.35 20.11
N SER A 81 -23.16 -4.34 20.99
CA SER A 81 -22.99 -4.20 22.45
C SER A 81 -21.55 -3.88 22.88
N GLY A 82 -20.57 -4.26 22.06
CA GLY A 82 -19.14 -4.15 22.41
C GLY A 82 -18.65 -5.17 23.44
N VAL A 83 -19.52 -6.07 23.90
CA VAL A 83 -19.21 -7.13 24.88
C VAL A 83 -19.09 -8.45 24.14
N GLU A 84 -17.91 -9.05 24.13
CA GLU A 84 -17.71 -10.38 23.52
C GLU A 84 -18.49 -11.46 24.28
N ALA A 85 -19.02 -12.42 23.54
CA ALA A 85 -19.72 -13.57 24.11
C ALA A 85 -18.69 -14.50 24.79
N PRO A 86 -18.83 -14.79 26.09
CA PRO A 86 -17.81 -15.54 26.85
C PRO A 86 -17.91 -17.07 26.67
N PHE A 87 -18.43 -17.55 25.54
CA PHE A 87 -18.70 -18.96 25.30
C PHE A 87 -17.64 -19.59 24.38
N ALA A 88 -17.27 -20.84 24.68
CA ALA A 88 -16.38 -21.60 23.81
C ALA A 88 -17.04 -21.89 22.45
N PRO A 89 -16.27 -21.88 21.34
CA PRO A 89 -16.77 -22.28 20.03
C PRO A 89 -17.31 -23.72 20.03
N VAL A 90 -18.42 -23.97 19.33
CA VAL A 90 -18.99 -25.30 19.12
C VAL A 90 -18.28 -25.96 17.96
N VAL A 91 -17.52 -27.01 18.23
CA VAL A 91 -16.71 -27.71 17.23
C VAL A 91 -17.58 -28.53 16.27
N LEU A 92 -17.37 -28.35 14.95
CA LEU A 92 -18.09 -29.05 13.88
C LEU A 92 -17.38 -30.35 13.44
N SER A 93 -16.69 -31.05 14.34
CA SER A 93 -15.98 -32.29 14.03
C SER A 93 -16.90 -33.35 13.44
N THR A 94 -16.40 -34.06 12.43
CA THR A 94 -17.12 -35.17 11.76
C THR A 94 -17.15 -36.46 12.56
N ASP A 95 -16.29 -36.59 13.58
CA ASP A 95 -16.24 -37.76 14.44
C ASP A 95 -17.02 -37.52 15.72
N PRO A 96 -18.09 -38.29 16.00
CA PRO A 96 -18.75 -38.23 17.29
C PRO A 96 -17.74 -38.72 18.37
N VAL A 97 -17.21 -37.79 19.14
CA VAL A 97 -16.31 -38.10 20.24
C VAL A 97 -17.12 -38.72 21.36
N GLY A 98 -17.26 -40.05 21.34
CA GLY A 98 -17.84 -40.84 22.43
C GLY A 98 -19.29 -41.29 22.23
N ALA A 99 -19.81 -42.11 23.17
CA ALA A 99 -21.15 -42.68 23.16
C ALA A 99 -22.24 -41.68 23.65
N GLY A 100 -22.05 -40.35 23.48
CA GLY A 100 -22.96 -39.29 23.88
C GLY A 100 -23.95 -38.90 22.81
N LEU A 101 -24.95 -38.08 23.18
CA LEU A 101 -25.87 -37.45 22.23
C LEU A 101 -25.09 -36.36 21.42
N PRO A 102 -25.43 -36.16 20.14
CA PRO A 102 -24.81 -35.10 19.32
C PRO A 102 -25.16 -33.71 19.89
N ASP A 103 -24.16 -32.80 19.87
CA ASP A 103 -24.39 -31.40 20.17
C ASP A 103 -25.44 -30.81 19.21
N LEU A 104 -26.42 -30.12 19.76
CA LEU A 104 -27.57 -29.63 19.02
C LEU A 104 -27.21 -28.65 17.91
N ASP A 105 -26.28 -27.69 18.22
CA ASP A 105 -25.91 -26.65 17.26
C ASP A 105 -25.04 -27.22 16.15
N ALA A 106 -24.07 -28.09 16.53
CA ALA A 106 -23.22 -28.78 15.57
C ALA A 106 -24.03 -29.69 14.64
N GLU A 107 -25.05 -30.40 15.16
CA GLU A 107 -25.90 -31.25 14.35
C GLU A 107 -26.81 -30.45 13.42
N THR A 108 -27.38 -29.33 13.89
CA THR A 108 -28.12 -28.40 13.05
C THR A 108 -27.29 -27.87 11.89
N ALA A 109 -26.04 -27.47 12.17
CA ALA A 109 -25.13 -27.01 11.12
C ALA A 109 -24.77 -28.13 10.14
N ARG A 110 -24.40 -29.33 10.61
CA ARG A 110 -23.99 -30.45 9.76
C ARG A 110 -25.11 -30.99 8.88
N SER A 111 -26.32 -31.10 9.44
CA SER A 111 -27.46 -31.67 8.71
C SER A 111 -28.17 -30.65 7.83
N ALA A 112 -27.91 -29.35 8.01
CA ALA A 112 -28.65 -28.23 7.42
C ALA A 112 -30.16 -28.33 7.62
N LYS A 113 -30.61 -28.90 8.76
CA LYS A 113 -32.00 -29.14 9.07
C LYS A 113 -32.42 -28.35 10.30
N THR A 114 -33.66 -27.88 10.27
CA THR A 114 -34.33 -27.28 11.44
C THR A 114 -34.55 -28.32 12.51
N VAL A 115 -34.14 -28.03 13.74
CA VAL A 115 -34.41 -28.86 14.92
C VAL A 115 -35.33 -28.09 15.88
N ARG A 116 -36.48 -28.66 16.19
CA ARG A 116 -37.44 -28.12 17.16
C ARG A 116 -37.53 -29.04 18.38
N ILE A 117 -37.33 -28.49 19.56
CA ILE A 117 -37.47 -29.17 20.84
C ILE A 117 -38.61 -28.50 21.60
N ASP A 118 -39.69 -29.23 21.79
CA ASP A 118 -40.93 -28.71 22.42
C ASP A 118 -40.76 -28.57 23.92
N ASP A 119 -40.01 -29.48 24.57
CA ASP A 119 -39.65 -29.42 25.99
C ASP A 119 -38.29 -30.07 26.21
N LEU A 120 -37.35 -29.32 26.75
CA LEU A 120 -35.99 -29.81 27.10
C LEU A 120 -35.95 -30.86 28.20
N GLY A 121 -37.05 -31.00 29.00
CA GLY A 121 -37.17 -32.03 30.03
C GLY A 121 -37.55 -33.40 29.51
N VAL A 122 -37.93 -33.51 28.22
CA VAL A 122 -38.34 -34.77 27.57
C VAL A 122 -37.23 -35.22 26.63
N GLY A 123 -36.97 -36.53 26.51
CA GLY A 123 -35.93 -37.09 25.65
C GLY A 123 -36.12 -36.68 24.18
N HIS A 124 -35.16 -35.93 23.62
CA HIS A 124 -35.19 -35.35 22.28
C HIS A 124 -34.05 -35.82 21.36
N GLY A 125 -33.09 -36.58 21.87
CA GLY A 125 -32.03 -37.18 21.05
C GLY A 125 -30.81 -36.29 20.77
N TYR A 126 -30.71 -35.10 21.37
CA TYR A 126 -29.59 -34.14 21.24
C TYR A 126 -29.01 -33.76 22.59
N ASP A 127 -27.78 -33.24 22.59
CA ASP A 127 -27.18 -32.59 23.76
C ASP A 127 -27.44 -31.07 23.70
N PRO A 128 -28.29 -30.49 24.56
CA PRO A 128 -28.59 -29.06 24.61
C PRO A 128 -27.66 -28.29 25.56
N SER A 129 -26.61 -28.90 26.08
CA SER A 129 -25.72 -28.31 27.12
C SER A 129 -25.19 -26.93 26.71
N GLY A 130 -24.76 -26.78 25.48
CA GLY A 130 -24.26 -25.52 24.96
C GLY A 130 -25.32 -24.41 24.97
N ALA A 131 -26.58 -24.72 24.58
CA ALA A 131 -27.69 -23.79 24.69
C ALA A 131 -28.01 -23.45 26.14
N CYS A 132 -28.07 -24.44 27.03
CA CYS A 132 -28.29 -24.23 28.44
C CYS A 132 -27.21 -23.33 29.09
N GLU A 133 -25.95 -23.50 28.73
CA GLU A 133 -24.87 -22.65 29.22
C GLU A 133 -25.03 -21.19 28.77
N ARG A 134 -25.34 -20.99 27.47
CA ARG A 134 -25.52 -19.63 26.89
C ARG A 134 -26.66 -18.84 27.53
N PHE A 135 -27.75 -19.50 27.87
CA PHE A 135 -28.94 -18.86 28.46
C PHE A 135 -29.03 -19.05 29.99
N GLY A 136 -27.99 -19.59 30.64
CA GLY A 136 -27.92 -19.76 32.09
C GLY A 136 -28.96 -20.75 32.64
N TRP A 137 -29.34 -21.77 31.84
CA TRP A 137 -30.35 -22.75 32.21
C TRP A 137 -29.72 -24.06 32.70
N THR A 138 -30.51 -24.79 33.47
CA THR A 138 -30.33 -26.23 33.66
C THR A 138 -31.27 -26.98 32.74
N VAL A 139 -30.90 -28.15 32.23
CA VAL A 139 -31.78 -29.01 31.44
C VAL A 139 -32.99 -29.37 32.34
N SER A 140 -34.15 -28.78 32.08
CA SER A 140 -35.36 -28.94 32.91
C SER A 140 -36.59 -28.82 32.04
N ALA A 141 -37.71 -29.37 32.54
CA ALA A 141 -39.01 -29.29 31.85
C ALA A 141 -39.47 -27.81 31.71
N GLY A 142 -40.24 -27.57 30.65
CA GLY A 142 -40.87 -26.28 30.40
C GLY A 142 -40.02 -25.26 29.68
N LYS A 143 -38.98 -25.69 28.95
CA LYS A 143 -38.19 -24.86 28.04
C LYS A 143 -38.30 -25.36 26.62
N SER A 144 -38.59 -24.46 25.68
CA SER A 144 -38.66 -24.79 24.24
C SER A 144 -37.51 -24.18 23.46
N LEU A 145 -37.09 -24.84 22.39
CA LEU A 145 -35.96 -24.43 21.59
C LEU A 145 -36.20 -24.72 20.09
N LEU A 146 -35.77 -23.79 19.26
CA LEU A 146 -35.79 -23.89 17.80
C LEU A 146 -34.45 -23.49 17.22
N ASN A 147 -33.74 -24.44 16.62
CA ASN A 147 -32.51 -24.20 15.86
C ASN A 147 -32.79 -24.27 14.36
N VAL A 148 -32.42 -23.25 13.63
CA VAL A 148 -32.57 -23.17 12.16
C VAL A 148 -31.19 -22.90 11.55
N SER A 149 -30.80 -23.72 10.55
CA SER A 149 -29.55 -23.48 9.82
C SER A 149 -29.66 -22.23 8.94
N LEU A 150 -28.61 -21.41 8.97
CA LEU A 150 -28.41 -20.30 8.04
C LEU A 150 -27.68 -20.86 6.83
N THR A 151 -28.38 -21.18 5.76
CA THR A 151 -27.85 -21.87 4.58
C THR A 151 -27.86 -20.93 3.38
N ASP A 152 -26.72 -20.76 2.73
CA ASP A 152 -26.55 -19.90 1.55
C ASP A 152 -27.18 -20.52 0.29
N GLN A 153 -27.08 -19.82 -0.85
CA GLN A 153 -27.62 -20.28 -2.14
C GLN A 153 -26.88 -21.51 -2.71
N LYS A 154 -25.67 -21.82 -2.23
CA LYS A 154 -24.87 -22.99 -2.65
C LYS A 154 -25.22 -24.23 -1.81
N GLY A 155 -25.95 -24.06 -0.73
CA GLY A 155 -26.27 -25.10 0.24
C GLY A 155 -25.22 -25.21 1.36
N GLU A 156 -24.30 -24.24 1.48
CA GLU A 156 -23.31 -24.17 2.55
C GLU A 156 -23.90 -23.52 3.79
N VAL A 157 -23.61 -24.04 4.98
CA VAL A 157 -24.13 -23.49 6.23
C VAL A 157 -23.19 -22.43 6.76
N VAL A 158 -23.64 -21.18 6.75
CA VAL A 158 -22.92 -20.01 7.27
C VAL A 158 -23.10 -19.79 8.77
N GLY A 159 -24.06 -20.49 9.38
CA GLY A 159 -24.34 -20.38 10.81
C GLY A 159 -25.61 -21.09 11.26
N VAL A 160 -25.97 -20.86 12.51
CA VAL A 160 -27.21 -21.37 13.15
C VAL A 160 -27.91 -20.22 13.86
N LEU A 161 -29.20 -20.06 13.56
CA LEU A 161 -30.13 -19.21 14.32
C LEU A 161 -30.77 -20.06 15.39
N GLN A 162 -30.56 -19.74 16.65
CA GLN A 162 -31.15 -20.39 17.81
C GLN A 162 -32.17 -19.46 18.45
N LEU A 163 -33.39 -19.93 18.64
CA LEU A 163 -34.48 -19.24 19.32
C LEU A 163 -34.91 -20.05 20.55
N VAL A 164 -35.25 -19.36 21.62
CA VAL A 164 -35.55 -20.00 22.89
C VAL A 164 -36.85 -19.47 23.48
N ASN A 165 -37.63 -20.37 24.12
CA ASN A 165 -38.83 -20.08 24.89
C ASN A 165 -39.88 -19.27 24.11
N ALA A 166 -40.61 -19.91 23.21
CA ALA A 166 -41.79 -19.29 22.63
C ALA A 166 -42.79 -18.94 23.73
N ARG A 167 -43.40 -17.73 23.66
CA ARG A 167 -44.37 -17.25 24.65
C ARG A 167 -45.76 -17.15 24.07
N SER A 168 -46.76 -17.57 24.86
CA SER A 168 -48.17 -17.33 24.59
C SER A 168 -48.52 -15.85 24.80
N ALA A 169 -49.73 -15.45 24.39
CA ALA A 169 -50.25 -14.11 24.66
C ALA A 169 -50.41 -13.79 26.16
N THR A 170 -50.42 -14.83 27.03
CA THR A 170 -50.44 -14.70 28.49
C THR A 170 -49.03 -14.69 29.10
N GLY A 171 -47.96 -14.82 28.29
CA GLY A 171 -46.58 -14.82 28.73
C GLY A 171 -46.05 -16.18 29.20
N GLU A 172 -46.85 -17.26 29.10
CA GLU A 172 -46.38 -18.60 29.45
C GLU A 172 -45.50 -19.19 28.35
N ILE A 173 -44.44 -19.93 28.74
CA ILE A 173 -43.58 -20.62 27.78
C ILE A 173 -44.35 -21.79 27.16
N MET A 174 -44.28 -21.90 25.85
CA MET A 174 -44.94 -22.93 25.05
C MET A 174 -43.97 -23.46 23.96
N PRO A 175 -44.30 -24.61 23.34
CA PRO A 175 -43.60 -25.06 22.14
C PRO A 175 -43.69 -24.05 21.01
N PHE A 176 -42.68 -23.99 20.16
CA PHE A 176 -42.75 -23.21 18.92
C PHE A 176 -43.84 -23.76 18.01
N ASP A 177 -44.69 -22.89 17.50
CA ASP A 177 -45.76 -23.30 16.60
C ASP A 177 -45.17 -23.81 15.26
N SER A 178 -45.63 -24.97 14.81
CA SER A 178 -45.21 -25.56 13.54
C SER A 178 -45.59 -24.68 12.34
N GLU A 179 -46.59 -23.82 12.44
CA GLU A 179 -46.98 -22.89 11.38
C GLU A 179 -46.02 -21.70 11.26
N VAL A 180 -45.27 -21.36 12.33
CA VAL A 180 -44.30 -20.27 12.34
C VAL A 180 -42.96 -20.72 11.81
N VAL A 181 -42.59 -21.99 11.96
CA VAL A 181 -41.26 -22.53 11.55
C VAL A 181 -40.92 -22.19 10.10
N PRO A 182 -41.78 -22.35 9.09
CA PRO A 182 -41.47 -21.99 7.70
C PRO A 182 -41.15 -20.49 7.51
N SER A 183 -41.77 -19.63 8.32
CA SER A 183 -41.46 -18.18 8.27
C SER A 183 -40.09 -17.88 8.84
N ILE A 184 -39.67 -18.57 9.90
CA ILE A 184 -38.32 -18.44 10.47
C ILE A 184 -37.27 -19.01 9.51
N GLU A 185 -37.54 -20.16 8.86
CA GLU A 185 -36.66 -20.74 7.83
C GLU A 185 -36.45 -19.77 6.65
N ALA A 186 -37.52 -19.08 6.23
CA ALA A 186 -37.42 -18.07 5.17
C ALA A 186 -36.55 -16.86 5.60
N ILE A 187 -36.73 -16.36 6.84
CA ILE A 187 -35.87 -15.29 7.40
C ILE A 187 -34.44 -15.78 7.50
N ALA A 188 -34.20 -17.01 7.95
CA ALA A 188 -32.87 -17.61 8.07
C ALA A 188 -32.19 -17.75 6.70
N SER A 189 -32.91 -18.13 5.66
CA SER A 189 -32.39 -18.21 4.29
C SER A 189 -32.00 -16.84 3.74
N ASP A 190 -32.87 -15.82 3.87
CA ASP A 190 -32.57 -14.45 3.45
C ASP A 190 -31.38 -13.86 4.25
N ALA A 191 -31.34 -14.15 5.54
CA ALA A 191 -30.24 -13.76 6.43
C ALA A 191 -28.93 -14.39 6.01
N ALA A 192 -28.92 -15.69 5.68
CA ALA A 192 -27.72 -16.39 5.22
C ALA A 192 -27.14 -15.74 3.95
N VAL A 193 -27.98 -15.41 2.97
CA VAL A 193 -27.59 -14.71 1.74
C VAL A 193 -26.99 -13.32 2.06
N ALA A 194 -27.64 -12.57 2.95
CA ALA A 194 -27.15 -11.24 3.32
C ALA A 194 -25.80 -11.31 4.07
N LEU A 195 -25.63 -12.27 4.97
CA LEU A 195 -24.41 -12.50 5.73
C LEU A 195 -23.25 -12.96 4.82
N ASP A 196 -23.51 -13.93 3.93
CA ASP A 196 -22.51 -14.41 2.96
C ASP A 196 -22.04 -13.29 2.03
N LEU A 197 -22.96 -12.48 1.50
CA LEU A 197 -22.62 -11.31 0.70
C LEU A 197 -21.71 -10.33 1.46
N ARG A 198 -22.00 -10.06 2.73
CA ARG A 198 -21.18 -9.16 3.56
C ARG A 198 -19.79 -9.75 3.85
N ARG A 199 -19.72 -11.04 4.16
CA ARG A 199 -18.46 -11.77 4.35
C ARG A 199 -17.61 -11.72 3.07
N MET A 200 -18.22 -11.96 1.91
CA MET A 200 -17.53 -11.89 0.61
C MET A 200 -17.00 -10.48 0.32
N LEU A 201 -17.82 -9.42 0.54
CA LEU A 201 -17.38 -8.03 0.34
C LEU A 201 -16.24 -7.64 1.28
N GLN A 202 -16.29 -8.08 2.55
CA GLN A 202 -15.19 -7.84 3.49
C GLN A 202 -13.93 -8.58 3.07
N GLY A 203 -14.03 -9.85 2.70
CA GLY A 203 -12.90 -10.64 2.20
C GLY A 203 -12.26 -10.04 0.94
N GLN A 204 -13.05 -9.43 0.05
CA GLN A 204 -12.53 -8.69 -1.10
C GLN A 204 -11.72 -7.45 -0.68
N LYS A 205 -12.18 -6.71 0.33
CA LYS A 205 -11.44 -5.56 0.88
C LYS A 205 -10.14 -6.01 1.53
N ASP A 206 -10.19 -7.04 2.36
CA ASP A 206 -9.02 -7.57 3.06
C ASP A 206 -7.96 -8.10 2.06
N LEU A 207 -8.40 -8.77 1.00
CA LEU A 207 -7.53 -9.21 -0.08
C LEU A 207 -6.90 -8.03 -0.83
N LEU A 208 -7.69 -6.99 -1.14
CA LEU A 208 -7.18 -5.78 -1.79
C LEU A 208 -6.14 -5.09 -0.90
N ASP A 209 -6.40 -4.94 0.39
CA ASP A 209 -5.46 -4.35 1.35
C ASP A 209 -4.18 -5.19 1.45
N ALA A 210 -4.28 -6.51 1.50
CA ALA A 210 -3.12 -7.40 1.49
C ALA A 210 -2.27 -7.25 0.21
N ILE A 211 -2.90 -7.13 -0.96
CA ILE A 211 -2.20 -6.89 -2.24
C ILE A 211 -1.51 -5.52 -2.23
N ILE A 212 -2.18 -4.48 -1.74
CA ILE A 212 -1.62 -3.13 -1.64
C ILE A 212 -0.39 -3.13 -0.72
N HIS A 213 -0.48 -3.74 0.45
CA HIS A 213 0.64 -3.87 1.38
C HIS A 213 1.80 -4.68 0.78
N MET A 214 1.51 -5.74 0.02
CA MET A 214 2.53 -6.50 -0.69
C MET A 214 3.24 -5.65 -1.75
N VAL A 215 2.51 -4.88 -2.56
CA VAL A 215 3.08 -3.98 -3.58
C VAL A 215 3.93 -2.90 -2.92
N ALA A 216 3.42 -2.23 -1.90
CA ALA A 216 4.16 -1.21 -1.15
C ALA A 216 5.42 -1.79 -0.49
N GLY A 217 5.33 -3.00 0.10
CA GLY A 217 6.47 -3.71 0.66
C GLY A 217 7.54 -4.07 -0.38
N ALA A 218 7.13 -4.44 -1.60
CA ALA A 218 8.06 -4.72 -2.70
C ALA A 218 8.80 -3.44 -3.16
N ILE A 219 8.13 -2.29 -3.14
CA ILE A 219 8.72 -0.98 -3.45
C ILE A 219 9.72 -0.58 -2.36
N ASP A 220 9.33 -0.72 -1.10
CA ASP A 220 10.20 -0.44 0.05
C ASP A 220 11.44 -1.36 0.07
N ALA A 221 11.30 -2.63 -0.33
CA ALA A 221 12.41 -3.59 -0.40
C ALA A 221 13.40 -3.29 -1.53
N LYS A 222 13.02 -2.48 -2.54
CA LYS A 222 13.85 -2.14 -3.69
C LYS A 222 15.03 -1.24 -3.31
N SER A 223 14.85 -0.34 -2.36
CA SER A 223 15.91 0.55 -1.88
C SER A 223 15.91 0.60 -0.35
N PRO A 224 17.07 0.44 0.30
CA PRO A 224 17.18 0.58 1.75
C PRO A 224 16.81 1.99 2.25
N TYR A 225 16.68 2.96 1.36
CA TYR A 225 16.36 4.36 1.67
C TYR A 225 14.87 4.67 1.63
N THR A 226 14.07 3.79 1.05
CA THR A 226 12.60 3.87 1.04
C THR A 226 11.96 2.99 2.10
N HIS A 227 12.76 2.22 2.84
CA HIS A 227 12.26 1.30 3.85
C HIS A 227 11.38 2.00 4.89
N GLY A 228 10.12 1.56 4.98
CA GLY A 228 9.13 2.12 5.89
C GLY A 228 8.51 3.47 5.47
N HIS A 229 8.94 4.08 4.38
CA HIS A 229 8.31 5.30 3.84
C HIS A 229 6.86 5.04 3.44
N CYS A 230 6.62 3.99 2.65
CA CYS A 230 5.28 3.59 2.23
C CYS A 230 4.35 3.22 3.39
N GLN A 231 4.88 2.92 4.59
CA GLN A 231 4.10 2.67 5.80
C GLN A 231 3.81 3.95 6.59
N ARG A 232 4.76 4.89 6.64
CA ARG A 232 4.63 6.12 7.45
C ARG A 232 3.78 7.20 6.80
N VAL A 233 3.87 7.36 5.48
CA VAL A 233 3.07 8.36 4.74
C VAL A 233 1.57 8.16 4.91
N PRO A 234 1.00 6.93 4.81
CA PRO A 234 -0.42 6.70 5.07
C PRO A 234 -0.88 7.12 6.47
N GLU A 235 -0.08 6.85 7.50
CA GLU A 235 -0.43 7.23 8.87
C GLU A 235 -0.41 8.76 9.06
N ILE A 236 0.56 9.45 8.46
CA ILE A 236 0.65 10.92 8.49
C ILE A 236 -0.52 11.54 7.71
N ALA A 237 -0.81 11.03 6.51
CA ALA A 237 -1.92 11.51 5.68
C ALA A 237 -3.26 11.36 6.40
N LYS A 238 -3.49 10.20 7.03
CA LYS A 238 -4.68 9.91 7.83
C LYS A 238 -4.80 10.83 9.05
N ALA A 239 -3.70 11.11 9.76
CA ALA A 239 -3.69 12.03 10.88
C ALA A 239 -4.01 13.47 10.45
N LEU A 240 -3.45 13.94 9.34
CA LEU A 240 -3.74 15.26 8.77
C LEU A 240 -5.19 15.37 8.29
N ALA A 241 -5.69 14.35 7.59
CA ALA A 241 -7.09 14.30 7.13
C ALA A 241 -8.07 14.29 8.31
N ARG A 242 -7.75 13.59 9.41
CA ARG A 242 -8.55 13.57 10.63
C ARG A 242 -8.60 14.95 11.26
N ALA A 243 -7.46 15.62 11.42
CA ALA A 243 -7.40 16.96 11.96
C ALA A 243 -8.21 17.98 11.12
N ALA A 244 -8.21 17.82 9.79
CA ALA A 244 -9.03 18.64 8.91
C ALA A 244 -10.53 18.32 9.03
N HIS A 245 -10.89 17.02 9.12
CA HIS A 245 -12.26 16.55 9.28
C HIS A 245 -12.93 16.98 10.59
N GLU A 246 -12.14 17.02 11.67
CA GLU A 246 -12.60 17.41 13.02
C GLU A 246 -12.54 18.93 13.25
N SER A 247 -12.09 19.71 12.26
CA SER A 247 -11.97 21.16 12.38
C SER A 247 -13.34 21.83 12.22
N GLU A 248 -13.78 22.54 13.24
CA GLU A 248 -15.04 23.32 13.23
C GLU A 248 -14.84 24.77 12.77
N GLU A 249 -13.59 25.21 12.55
CA GLU A 249 -13.26 26.59 12.23
C GLU A 249 -12.28 26.70 11.05
N GLY A 250 -12.23 27.89 10.43
CA GLY A 250 -11.26 28.23 9.38
C GLY A 250 -11.55 27.55 8.03
N ALA A 251 -10.49 27.27 7.28
CA ALA A 251 -10.58 26.76 5.90
C ALA A 251 -11.15 25.33 5.79
N PHE A 252 -11.22 24.58 6.88
CA PHE A 252 -11.68 23.19 6.92
C PHE A 252 -13.02 23.02 7.64
N ALA A 253 -13.71 24.08 8.05
CA ALA A 253 -14.97 24.01 8.80
C ALA A 253 -16.06 23.16 8.08
N ASP A 254 -16.07 23.20 6.74
CA ASP A 254 -17.01 22.42 5.91
C ASP A 254 -16.39 21.12 5.33
N PHE A 255 -15.17 20.77 5.74
CA PHE A 255 -14.47 19.61 5.23
C PHE A 255 -14.88 18.35 6.01
N GLN A 256 -15.63 17.47 5.36
CA GLN A 256 -16.07 16.22 5.92
C GLN A 256 -15.75 15.05 4.97
N LEU A 257 -15.30 13.94 5.51
CA LEU A 257 -15.01 12.72 4.76
C LEU A 257 -16.02 11.62 5.12
N THR A 258 -16.52 10.96 4.10
CA THR A 258 -17.31 9.73 4.21
C THR A 258 -16.39 8.52 4.46
N ASP A 259 -16.95 7.39 4.92
CA ASP A 259 -16.21 6.14 5.10
C ASP A 259 -15.53 5.67 3.81
N ASP A 260 -16.20 5.85 2.66
CA ASP A 260 -15.64 5.53 1.36
C ASP A 260 -14.44 6.43 1.01
N GLU A 261 -14.48 7.71 1.34
CA GLU A 261 -13.35 8.64 1.11
C GLU A 261 -12.18 8.37 2.06
N TRP A 262 -12.43 7.93 3.28
CA TRP A 262 -11.38 7.45 4.19
C TRP A 262 -10.65 6.24 3.62
N TYR A 263 -11.40 5.30 3.05
CA TYR A 263 -10.82 4.10 2.44
C TYR A 263 -10.09 4.45 1.12
N GLU A 264 -10.64 5.35 0.30
CA GLU A 264 -10.00 5.86 -0.91
C GLU A 264 -8.66 6.56 -0.60
N LEU A 265 -8.60 7.40 0.45
CA LEU A 265 -7.37 8.02 0.93
C LEU A 265 -6.35 6.98 1.42
N HIS A 266 -6.82 5.96 2.14
CA HIS A 266 -5.97 4.86 2.59
C HIS A 266 -5.26 4.20 1.39
N ILE A 267 -6.01 3.78 0.37
CA ILE A 267 -5.45 3.14 -0.82
C ILE A 267 -4.50 4.09 -1.58
N ALA A 268 -4.91 5.34 -1.80
CA ALA A 268 -4.10 6.33 -2.50
C ALA A 268 -2.76 6.57 -1.80
N SER A 269 -2.76 6.65 -0.47
CA SER A 269 -1.55 6.89 0.31
C SER A 269 -0.58 5.71 0.32
N TRP A 270 -1.07 4.47 0.30
CA TRP A 270 -0.21 3.29 0.18
C TRP A 270 0.40 3.13 -1.22
N LEU A 271 -0.31 3.56 -2.26
CA LEU A 271 0.09 3.35 -3.66
C LEU A 271 0.71 4.60 -4.31
N HIS A 272 0.86 5.74 -3.58
CA HIS A 272 1.32 7.00 -4.16
C HIS A 272 2.65 6.87 -4.92
N ASP A 273 3.51 6.02 -4.46
CA ASP A 273 4.87 5.78 -4.96
C ASP A 273 5.03 4.49 -5.77
N CYS A 274 3.94 3.82 -6.18
CA CYS A 274 4.02 2.52 -6.85
C CYS A 274 4.84 2.55 -8.15
N GLY A 275 4.90 3.68 -8.82
CA GLY A 275 5.72 3.90 -10.02
C GLY A 275 7.23 3.87 -9.77
N LYS A 276 7.72 4.01 -8.54
CA LYS A 276 9.16 3.87 -8.21
C LYS A 276 9.73 2.51 -8.58
N VAL A 277 8.88 1.51 -8.80
CA VAL A 277 9.31 0.19 -9.31
C VAL A 277 10.05 0.28 -10.64
N THR A 278 9.75 1.28 -11.47
CA THR A 278 10.37 1.48 -12.79
C THR A 278 11.67 2.30 -12.75
N THR A 279 11.98 2.95 -11.63
CA THR A 279 13.21 3.75 -11.49
C THR A 279 14.38 2.84 -11.15
N PRO A 280 15.51 2.87 -11.87
CA PRO A 280 16.69 2.06 -11.57
C PRO A 280 17.28 2.39 -10.19
N GLU A 281 17.71 1.37 -9.44
CA GLU A 281 18.26 1.51 -8.09
C GLU A 281 19.47 2.45 -8.05
N TYR A 282 20.39 2.31 -9.02
CA TYR A 282 21.59 3.14 -9.10
C TYR A 282 21.30 4.64 -9.33
N VAL A 283 20.09 4.99 -9.75
CA VAL A 283 19.63 6.38 -9.88
C VAL A 283 19.03 6.87 -8.56
N VAL A 284 18.19 6.03 -7.93
CA VAL A 284 17.56 6.36 -6.63
C VAL A 284 18.62 6.52 -5.55
N ASP A 285 19.59 5.61 -5.51
CA ASP A 285 20.59 5.49 -4.45
C ASP A 285 21.91 6.21 -4.78
N LYS A 286 21.96 7.01 -5.85
CA LYS A 286 23.16 7.70 -6.32
C LYS A 286 23.76 8.61 -5.27
N ALA A 287 24.87 8.16 -4.65
CA ALA A 287 25.55 8.85 -3.55
C ALA A 287 26.58 9.88 -4.03
N THR A 288 27.22 9.64 -5.17
CA THR A 288 28.26 10.52 -5.73
C THR A 288 27.98 10.87 -7.19
N ARG A 289 28.55 11.97 -7.68
CA ARG A 289 28.26 12.49 -9.04
C ARG A 289 28.68 11.54 -10.16
N LEU A 290 29.81 10.86 -10.02
CA LEU A 290 30.32 9.91 -11.01
C LEU A 290 29.77 8.49 -10.85
N GLU A 291 28.90 8.28 -9.88
CA GLU A 291 28.33 6.96 -9.62
C GLU A 291 27.28 6.58 -10.65
N THR A 292 27.35 5.33 -11.05
CA THR A 292 26.32 4.58 -11.77
C THR A 292 26.11 3.26 -11.01
N ILE A 293 26.38 2.10 -11.61
CA ILE A 293 26.47 0.82 -10.86
C ILE A 293 27.73 0.80 -10.00
N THR A 294 28.81 1.48 -10.44
CA THR A 294 30.05 1.66 -9.70
C THR A 294 30.47 3.12 -9.71
N ASN A 295 31.27 3.52 -8.70
CA ASN A 295 31.83 4.87 -8.66
C ASN A 295 33.00 4.98 -9.65
N ARG A 296 32.78 5.65 -10.77
CA ARG A 296 33.77 5.83 -11.85
C ARG A 296 35.00 6.69 -11.44
N LEU A 297 34.99 7.28 -10.26
CA LEU A 297 36.19 7.92 -9.69
C LEU A 297 37.36 6.94 -9.60
N HIS A 298 37.13 5.65 -9.46
CA HIS A 298 38.18 4.63 -9.42
C HIS A 298 38.89 4.48 -10.77
N GLU A 299 38.18 4.59 -11.87
CA GLU A 299 38.77 4.62 -13.21
C GLU A 299 39.59 5.90 -13.43
N ILE A 300 39.04 7.06 -13.06
CA ILE A 300 39.74 8.35 -13.13
C ILE A 300 41.02 8.31 -12.31
N ARG A 301 40.99 7.74 -11.11
CA ARG A 301 42.21 7.56 -10.28
C ARG A 301 43.27 6.78 -11.04
N THR A 302 42.90 5.72 -11.74
CA THR A 302 43.85 4.94 -12.55
C THR A 302 44.49 5.79 -13.65
N ARG A 303 43.74 6.70 -14.30
CA ARG A 303 44.28 7.65 -15.28
C ARG A 303 45.28 8.65 -14.62
N PHE A 304 45.01 9.10 -13.41
CA PHE A 304 45.98 9.93 -12.64
C PHE A 304 47.23 9.14 -12.28
N GLU A 305 47.15 7.83 -11.98
CA GLU A 305 48.33 6.98 -11.79
C GLU A 305 49.14 6.81 -13.08
N VAL A 306 48.49 6.79 -14.26
CA VAL A 306 49.20 6.83 -15.54
C VAL A 306 49.97 8.14 -15.69
N LEU A 307 49.35 9.30 -15.45
CA LEU A 307 50.06 10.59 -15.46
C LEU A 307 51.23 10.64 -14.49
N TRP A 308 51.09 9.99 -13.33
CA TRP A 308 52.18 9.87 -12.36
C TRP A 308 53.35 9.08 -12.95
N ARG A 309 53.08 7.91 -13.55
CA ARG A 309 54.13 7.10 -14.20
C ARG A 309 54.73 7.80 -15.41
N ASP A 310 53.97 8.50 -16.19
CA ASP A 310 54.46 9.30 -17.31
C ASP A 310 55.45 10.36 -16.84
N ALA A 311 55.18 11.04 -15.72
CA ALA A 311 56.08 12.01 -15.12
C ALA A 311 57.40 11.37 -14.61
N GLU A 312 57.35 10.17 -14.01
CA GLU A 312 58.54 9.41 -13.61
C GLU A 312 59.36 8.97 -14.82
N ILE A 313 58.73 8.52 -15.90
CA ILE A 313 59.39 8.13 -17.16
C ILE A 313 60.07 9.35 -17.80
N GLU A 314 59.37 10.49 -17.86
CA GLU A 314 59.94 11.75 -18.36
C GLU A 314 61.18 12.17 -17.59
N TYR A 315 61.15 12.06 -16.25
CA TYR A 315 62.31 12.31 -15.40
C TYR A 315 63.46 11.36 -15.73
N MET A 316 63.23 10.06 -15.86
CA MET A 316 64.27 9.08 -16.19
C MET A 316 64.87 9.34 -17.57
N ASN A 317 64.05 9.68 -18.56
CA ASN A 317 64.51 10.04 -19.89
C ASN A 317 65.34 11.33 -19.90
N SER A 318 64.96 12.32 -19.05
CA SER A 318 65.70 13.55 -18.88
C SER A 318 67.14 13.29 -18.29
N LEU A 319 67.21 12.40 -17.28
CA LEU A 319 68.47 11.98 -16.69
C LEU A 319 69.35 11.23 -17.69
N ALA A 320 68.79 10.37 -18.51
CA ALA A 320 69.54 9.63 -19.54
C ALA A 320 70.10 10.55 -20.61
N SER A 321 69.39 11.66 -20.94
CA SER A 321 69.76 12.62 -21.98
C SER A 321 70.75 13.67 -21.47
N ASP A 322 70.61 14.14 -20.22
CA ASP A 322 71.48 15.12 -19.55
C ASP A 322 71.67 14.81 -18.06
N PRO A 323 72.70 14.04 -17.70
CA PRO A 323 73.03 13.74 -16.32
C PRO A 323 73.39 14.96 -15.45
N SER A 324 73.84 16.05 -16.08
CA SER A 324 74.22 17.26 -15.36
C SER A 324 73.08 18.09 -14.83
N GLY A 325 71.86 17.96 -15.47
CA GLY A 325 70.63 18.65 -15.08
C GLY A 325 69.78 17.90 -14.02
N SER A 326 70.38 16.94 -13.30
CA SER A 326 69.63 16.03 -12.40
C SER A 326 68.82 16.73 -11.29
N ALA A 327 69.36 17.79 -10.68
CA ALA A 327 68.66 18.54 -9.62
C ALA A 327 67.46 19.30 -10.15
N GLU A 328 67.51 19.88 -11.34
CA GLU A 328 66.45 20.61 -11.96
C GLU A 328 65.37 19.65 -12.47
N ALA A 329 65.74 18.51 -13.06
CA ALA A 329 64.88 17.46 -13.46
C ALA A 329 64.08 16.89 -12.26
N LYS A 330 64.75 16.67 -11.11
CA LYS A 330 64.08 16.23 -9.87
C LYS A 330 63.07 17.26 -9.36
N ASN A 331 63.43 18.54 -9.34
CA ASN A 331 62.54 19.62 -8.94
C ASN A 331 61.31 19.74 -9.87
N ARG A 332 61.44 19.46 -11.19
CA ARG A 332 60.31 19.38 -12.13
C ARG A 332 59.42 18.21 -11.81
N LEU A 333 59.99 17.03 -11.56
CA LEU A 333 59.21 15.85 -11.15
C LEU A 333 58.41 16.12 -9.89
N GLU A 334 59.04 16.58 -8.82
CA GLU A 334 58.38 16.84 -7.53
C GLU A 334 57.20 17.82 -7.69
N ARG A 335 57.40 18.92 -8.42
CA ARG A 335 56.31 19.87 -8.72
C ARG A 335 55.19 19.22 -9.51
N ARG A 336 55.48 18.37 -10.49
CA ARG A 336 54.47 17.67 -11.30
C ARG A 336 53.68 16.66 -10.46
N LEU A 337 54.34 15.88 -9.62
CA LEU A 337 53.70 14.92 -8.73
C LEU A 337 52.79 15.63 -7.70
N ASP A 338 53.21 16.74 -7.16
CA ASP A 338 52.39 17.55 -6.25
C ASP A 338 51.18 18.16 -6.96
N GLN A 339 51.35 18.57 -8.23
CA GLN A 339 50.23 19.05 -9.04
C GLN A 339 49.21 17.93 -9.28
N ILE A 340 49.66 16.71 -9.65
CA ILE A 340 48.81 15.54 -9.87
C ILE A 340 48.00 15.20 -8.59
N ARG A 341 48.68 15.23 -7.41
CA ARG A 341 47.98 14.99 -6.12
C ARG A 341 46.90 16.02 -5.83
N ARG A 342 47.20 17.31 -6.05
CA ARG A 342 46.22 18.40 -5.81
C ARG A 342 45.04 18.27 -6.77
N ASP A 343 45.30 18.00 -8.03
CA ASP A 343 44.26 17.85 -9.06
C ASP A 343 43.36 16.67 -8.77
N TYR A 344 43.92 15.50 -8.43
CA TYR A 344 43.11 14.33 -8.05
C TYR A 344 42.25 14.59 -6.81
N ARG A 345 42.86 15.19 -5.75
CA ARG A 345 42.11 15.55 -4.55
C ARG A 345 40.93 16.45 -4.88
N PHE A 346 41.15 17.48 -5.70
CA PHE A 346 40.09 18.40 -6.13
C PHE A 346 38.95 17.69 -6.88
N ILE A 347 39.25 16.79 -7.82
CA ILE A 347 38.26 15.99 -8.54
C ILE A 347 37.50 15.09 -7.58
N ALA A 348 38.20 14.45 -6.63
CA ALA A 348 37.56 13.60 -5.63
C ALA A 348 36.58 14.38 -4.72
N GLU A 349 36.96 15.61 -4.32
CA GLU A 349 36.09 16.51 -3.56
C GLU A 349 34.86 16.94 -4.39
N CYS A 350 35.05 17.23 -5.69
CA CYS A 350 33.93 17.58 -6.60
C CYS A 350 32.99 16.41 -6.85
N ASN A 351 33.40 15.16 -6.66
CA ASN A 351 32.55 14.00 -6.78
C ASN A 351 31.50 13.88 -5.65
N SER A 352 31.73 14.53 -4.50
CA SER A 352 30.77 14.53 -3.38
C SER A 352 29.54 15.38 -3.70
N GLY A 353 28.33 14.83 -3.46
CA GLY A 353 27.06 15.55 -3.63
C GLY A 353 26.88 16.74 -2.68
N GLU A 354 27.62 16.79 -1.58
CA GLU A 354 27.58 17.90 -0.61
C GLU A 354 28.32 19.15 -1.11
N THR A 355 29.27 18.97 -2.04
CA THR A 355 30.09 20.06 -2.59
C THR A 355 29.24 20.91 -3.54
N PHE A 356 29.08 22.20 -3.25
CA PHE A 356 28.48 23.13 -4.19
C PHE A 356 29.47 23.48 -5.31
N MET A 357 29.05 23.34 -6.57
CA MET A 357 29.86 23.61 -7.75
C MET A 357 29.53 25.00 -8.29
N ASN A 358 30.32 26.00 -7.88
CA ASN A 358 30.31 27.33 -8.48
C ASN A 358 31.12 27.35 -9.80
N ASP A 359 31.00 28.45 -10.54
CA ASP A 359 31.66 28.59 -11.86
C ASP A 359 33.16 28.40 -11.79
N GLU A 360 33.85 28.92 -10.77
CA GLU A 360 35.28 28.76 -10.55
C GLU A 360 35.68 27.28 -10.38
N ARG A 361 34.91 26.49 -9.65
CA ARG A 361 35.15 25.05 -9.49
C ARG A 361 34.86 24.30 -10.80
N ILE A 362 33.87 24.70 -11.54
CA ILE A 362 33.52 24.12 -12.86
C ILE A 362 34.68 24.38 -13.84
N GLU A 363 35.18 25.61 -13.95
CA GLU A 363 36.32 25.95 -14.76
C GLU A 363 37.55 25.12 -14.38
N ARG A 364 37.79 24.94 -13.09
CA ARG A 364 38.91 24.14 -12.61
C ARG A 364 38.77 22.65 -12.96
N VAL A 365 37.57 22.07 -12.90
CA VAL A 365 37.31 20.68 -13.38
C VAL A 365 37.65 20.57 -14.86
N GLN A 366 37.24 21.54 -15.68
CA GLN A 366 37.51 21.56 -17.12
C GLN A 366 39.00 21.67 -17.44
N GLU A 367 39.72 22.54 -16.72
CA GLU A 367 41.20 22.68 -16.85
C GLU A 367 41.92 21.36 -16.51
N ILE A 368 41.59 20.74 -15.37
CA ILE A 368 42.17 19.45 -14.98
C ILE A 368 41.80 18.37 -16.00
N GLY A 369 40.56 18.33 -16.46
CA GLY A 369 40.08 17.38 -17.46
C GLY A 369 40.77 17.51 -18.81
N ALA A 370 41.25 18.72 -19.18
CA ALA A 370 41.95 18.98 -20.43
C ALA A 370 43.37 18.39 -20.48
N GLN A 371 43.98 17.99 -19.35
CA GLN A 371 45.24 17.24 -19.34
C GLN A 371 45.07 15.97 -20.18
N THR A 372 46.17 15.50 -20.78
CA THR A 372 46.11 14.33 -21.68
C THR A 372 47.00 13.19 -21.16
N TRP A 373 46.55 11.98 -21.43
CA TRP A 373 47.30 10.74 -21.24
C TRP A 373 47.31 9.94 -22.54
N THR A 374 48.16 8.94 -22.68
CA THR A 374 48.30 8.17 -23.92
C THR A 374 47.70 6.78 -23.72
N ARG A 375 46.67 6.45 -24.54
CA ARG A 375 46.04 5.14 -24.57
C ARG A 375 46.69 4.29 -25.69
N HIS A 376 47.04 3.05 -25.34
CA HIS A 376 47.68 2.08 -26.24
C HIS A 376 46.77 0.89 -26.56
N LEU A 377 45.70 0.69 -25.77
CA LEU A 377 44.81 -0.45 -25.92
C LEU A 377 43.52 -0.03 -26.63
N ASP A 378 42.93 -0.96 -27.38
CA ASP A 378 41.64 -0.75 -28.08
C ASP A 378 40.50 -0.67 -27.05
N ASP A 379 39.67 0.38 -27.15
CA ASP A 379 38.50 0.64 -26.31
C ASP A 379 37.18 0.00 -26.86
N ARG A 380 37.23 -0.73 -27.97
CA ARG A 380 36.09 -1.33 -28.66
C ARG A 380 35.97 -2.83 -28.48
N ILE A 381 36.89 -3.46 -27.77
CA ILE A 381 36.85 -4.90 -27.47
C ILE A 381 36.32 -5.14 -26.07
N GLY A 382 35.57 -6.24 -25.87
CA GLY A 382 35.02 -6.61 -24.57
C GLY A 382 33.78 -5.82 -24.17
N LEU A 383 33.15 -5.06 -25.09
CA LEU A 383 31.93 -4.28 -24.85
C LEU A 383 30.68 -5.13 -25.09
N SER A 384 29.60 -4.76 -24.40
CA SER A 384 28.27 -5.26 -24.73
C SER A 384 27.82 -4.73 -26.12
N HIS A 385 26.76 -5.33 -26.68
CA HIS A 385 26.22 -4.89 -27.95
C HIS A 385 25.85 -3.39 -27.93
N ASP A 386 25.14 -2.97 -26.90
CA ASP A 386 24.66 -1.58 -26.77
C ASP A 386 25.82 -0.58 -26.57
N GLU A 387 26.85 -0.95 -25.81
CA GLU A 387 28.05 -0.12 -25.64
C GLU A 387 28.78 0.02 -26.96
N LEU A 388 28.95 -1.09 -27.71
CA LEU A 388 29.62 -1.08 -29.00
C LEU A 388 28.87 -0.18 -30.00
N GLU A 389 27.55 -0.22 -30.04
CA GLU A 389 26.74 0.67 -30.89
C GLU A 389 26.89 2.14 -30.50
N ARG A 390 27.03 2.46 -29.21
CA ARG A 390 27.32 3.83 -28.76
C ARG A 390 28.72 4.29 -29.20
N VAL A 391 29.75 3.46 -28.97
CA VAL A 391 31.15 3.78 -29.36
C VAL A 391 31.32 3.92 -30.87
N LYS A 392 30.59 3.14 -31.70
CA LYS A 392 30.62 3.24 -33.18
C LYS A 392 30.14 4.59 -33.72
N ARG A 393 29.43 5.39 -32.90
CA ARG A 393 29.00 6.76 -33.29
C ARG A 393 30.20 7.71 -33.45
N ALA A 394 31.35 7.40 -32.86
CA ALA A 394 32.61 8.08 -33.12
C ALA A 394 33.51 7.22 -34.01
N PRO A 395 34.35 7.83 -34.88
CA PRO A 395 35.32 7.09 -35.68
C PRO A 395 36.34 6.38 -34.76
N ALA A 396 36.81 5.20 -35.20
CA ALA A 396 37.90 4.52 -34.53
C ALA A 396 39.18 5.38 -34.60
N GLN A 397 39.92 5.44 -33.51
CA GLN A 397 41.17 6.19 -33.41
C GLN A 397 42.35 5.24 -33.61
N GLU A 398 43.40 5.68 -34.29
CA GLU A 398 44.64 4.94 -34.43
C GLU A 398 45.40 4.98 -33.11
N LEU A 399 45.96 3.83 -32.70
CA LEU A 399 46.73 3.69 -31.50
C LEU A 399 48.24 3.87 -31.79
N PRO A 400 49.01 4.49 -30.87
CA PRO A 400 48.56 5.09 -29.61
C PRO A 400 47.89 6.44 -29.82
N VAL A 401 46.89 6.75 -28.98
CA VAL A 401 46.11 7.98 -29.07
C VAL A 401 46.19 8.80 -27.77
N LYS A 402 46.26 10.13 -27.92
CA LYS A 402 46.20 11.07 -26.78
C LYS A 402 44.73 11.33 -26.43
N GLU A 403 44.35 10.96 -25.25
CA GLU A 403 43.00 11.21 -24.71
C GLU A 403 43.05 12.25 -23.60
N LYS A 404 41.94 12.98 -23.41
CA LYS A 404 41.73 13.86 -22.26
C LYS A 404 41.62 13.04 -20.98
N LEU A 405 42.11 13.58 -19.88
CA LEU A 405 42.02 12.95 -18.56
C LEU A 405 40.58 12.75 -18.09
N LEU A 406 39.72 13.76 -18.34
CA LEU A 406 38.27 13.69 -18.22
C LEU A 406 37.62 14.14 -19.52
N ALA A 407 36.56 13.47 -19.93
CA ALA A 407 35.87 13.81 -21.17
C ALA A 407 34.37 13.48 -21.11
N ASP A 408 33.61 14.28 -21.83
CA ASP A 408 32.23 13.94 -22.21
C ASP A 408 32.28 13.36 -23.63
N LYS A 409 32.30 12.02 -23.70
CA LYS A 409 32.40 11.30 -24.95
C LYS A 409 31.03 10.97 -25.50
N VAL A 410 30.93 10.72 -26.81
CA VAL A 410 29.69 10.38 -27.50
C VAL A 410 29.05 9.07 -26.98
N GLU A 411 29.89 8.11 -26.57
CA GLU A 411 29.46 6.85 -25.96
C GLU A 411 28.85 7.01 -24.57
N HIS A 412 29.07 8.15 -23.91
CA HIS A 412 28.45 8.47 -22.62
C HIS A 412 26.98 8.87 -22.77
N LEU A 413 26.51 9.15 -23.99
CA LEU A 413 25.12 9.52 -24.25
C LEU A 413 24.29 8.28 -24.53
N VAL A 414 23.30 8.04 -23.67
CA VAL A 414 22.28 7.02 -23.87
C VAL A 414 21.04 7.70 -24.43
N TYR A 415 20.69 7.35 -25.67
CA TYR A 415 19.55 7.97 -26.34
C TYR A 415 18.24 7.36 -25.84
N ARG A 416 17.21 8.14 -25.90
CA ARG A 416 15.86 7.75 -25.52
C ARG A 416 15.17 7.10 -26.72
N ASP A 417 14.51 5.96 -26.49
CA ASP A 417 13.66 5.32 -27.49
C ASP A 417 12.22 5.83 -27.36
N GLY A 418 11.71 6.45 -28.41
CA GLY A 418 10.33 6.97 -28.44
C GLY A 418 10.09 8.22 -27.58
N THR A 419 8.81 8.55 -27.40
CA THR A 419 8.35 9.66 -26.56
C THR A 419 7.96 9.15 -25.18
N PRO A 420 8.46 9.72 -24.07
CA PRO A 420 8.22 9.23 -22.72
C PRO A 420 6.74 9.11 -22.34
N PHE A 421 5.89 9.95 -22.91
CA PHE A 421 4.46 10.02 -22.52
C PHE A 421 3.51 9.45 -23.60
N GLY A 422 4.02 8.92 -24.71
CA GLY A 422 3.21 8.42 -25.83
C GLY A 422 2.23 9.48 -26.31
N ASP A 423 0.94 9.12 -26.45
CA ASP A 423 -0.14 10.04 -26.86
C ASP A 423 -0.53 11.03 -25.76
N ASN A 424 0.06 10.92 -24.59
CA ASN A 424 -0.13 11.80 -23.42
C ASN A 424 -1.60 12.07 -23.02
N PRO A 425 -2.43 11.07 -22.84
CA PRO A 425 -3.85 11.26 -22.50
C PRO A 425 -4.07 11.91 -21.14
N HIS A 426 -3.06 11.89 -20.27
CA HIS A 426 -3.10 12.46 -18.93
C HIS A 426 -2.61 13.90 -18.84
N GLY A 427 -2.11 14.49 -19.93
CA GLY A 427 -1.66 15.88 -19.98
C GLY A 427 -0.37 16.15 -19.19
N PHE A 428 0.59 15.20 -19.20
CA PHE A 428 1.88 15.40 -18.55
C PHE A 428 2.66 16.55 -19.21
N ALA A 429 3.25 17.42 -18.40
CA ALA A 429 3.89 18.66 -18.82
C ALA A 429 5.32 18.82 -18.28
N MET A 430 5.99 17.71 -17.96
CA MET A 430 7.39 17.71 -17.51
C MET A 430 8.34 18.05 -18.66
N ASP A 431 9.42 18.78 -18.35
CA ASP A 431 10.48 19.05 -19.32
C ASP A 431 11.31 17.78 -19.55
N ILE A 432 11.27 17.26 -20.79
CA ILE A 432 11.91 16.01 -21.14
C ILE A 432 13.35 16.29 -21.59
N PRO A 433 14.39 15.76 -20.91
CA PRO A 433 15.76 15.83 -21.38
C PRO A 433 15.95 15.12 -22.73
N GLU A 434 16.85 15.62 -23.55
CA GLU A 434 17.17 15.08 -24.88
C GLU A 434 17.58 13.59 -24.81
N HIS A 435 18.38 13.24 -23.80
CA HIS A 435 18.92 11.90 -23.64
C HIS A 435 18.21 11.13 -22.51
N LEU A 436 18.22 9.81 -22.57
CA LEU A 436 17.77 8.97 -21.47
C LEU A 436 18.74 9.09 -20.29
N TYR A 437 20.05 8.99 -20.54
CA TYR A 437 21.12 9.26 -19.59
C TYR A 437 22.29 9.97 -20.25
N ASN A 438 23.00 10.80 -19.50
CA ASN A 438 24.26 11.39 -19.87
C ASN A 438 25.31 11.01 -18.81
N HIS A 439 26.21 10.10 -19.17
CA HIS A 439 27.31 9.62 -18.32
C HIS A 439 28.61 10.41 -18.53
N GLY A 440 28.56 11.59 -19.17
CA GLY A 440 29.72 12.48 -19.32
C GLY A 440 30.40 12.75 -17.99
N GLU A 441 31.72 12.67 -17.93
CA GLU A 441 32.46 12.81 -16.68
C GLU A 441 32.46 14.26 -16.18
N ILE A 442 32.74 15.20 -17.08
CA ILE A 442 32.71 16.64 -16.78
C ILE A 442 31.27 17.06 -16.52
N TYR A 443 30.32 16.60 -17.34
CA TYR A 443 28.88 16.88 -17.18
C TYR A 443 28.38 16.51 -15.78
N ASN A 444 28.68 15.28 -15.32
CA ASN A 444 28.28 14.82 -13.99
C ASN A 444 28.97 15.57 -12.87
N LEU A 445 30.31 15.77 -12.95
CA LEU A 445 31.06 16.51 -11.93
C LEU A 445 30.61 17.96 -11.78
N CYS A 446 30.11 18.57 -12.86
CA CYS A 446 29.65 19.97 -12.89
C CYS A 446 28.19 20.16 -12.45
N VAL A 447 27.50 19.12 -11.98
CA VAL A 447 26.19 19.28 -11.35
C VAL A 447 26.31 20.22 -10.14
N GLN A 448 25.60 21.35 -10.18
CA GLN A 448 25.78 22.42 -9.18
C GLN A 448 25.41 21.97 -7.76
N ARG A 449 24.31 21.22 -7.60
CA ARG A 449 23.81 20.76 -6.28
C ARG A 449 23.37 19.30 -6.36
N GLY A 450 23.78 18.53 -5.36
CA GLY A 450 23.45 17.10 -5.28
C GLY A 450 24.28 16.26 -6.25
N THR A 451 23.75 15.10 -6.59
CA THR A 451 24.44 14.07 -7.40
C THR A 451 23.78 13.80 -8.75
N LEU A 452 22.52 14.17 -8.93
CA LEU A 452 21.70 13.79 -10.07
C LEU A 452 21.83 14.77 -11.24
N THR A 453 22.07 14.24 -12.43
CA THR A 453 21.95 14.99 -13.68
C THR A 453 20.50 15.35 -13.99
N ALA A 454 20.27 16.16 -15.04
CA ALA A 454 18.90 16.49 -15.48
C ALA A 454 18.13 15.24 -15.93
N GLU A 455 18.79 14.32 -16.62
CA GLU A 455 18.23 13.05 -17.10
C GLU A 455 17.85 12.13 -15.93
N GLU A 456 18.75 11.99 -14.96
CA GLU A 456 18.51 11.15 -13.77
C GLU A 456 17.39 11.74 -12.89
N ARG A 457 17.36 13.06 -12.73
CA ARG A 457 16.27 13.74 -12.03
C ARG A 457 14.93 13.55 -12.73
N PHE A 458 14.91 13.66 -14.07
CA PHE A 458 13.72 13.36 -14.85
C PHE A 458 13.29 11.90 -14.64
N LYS A 459 14.25 10.94 -14.66
CA LYS A 459 13.96 9.51 -14.46
C LYS A 459 13.38 9.21 -13.07
N ILE A 460 13.84 9.93 -12.03
CA ILE A 460 13.22 9.82 -10.70
C ILE A 460 11.81 10.41 -10.73
N ASN A 461 11.64 11.63 -11.27
CA ASN A 461 10.34 12.30 -11.31
C ASN A 461 9.31 11.54 -12.19
N GLU A 462 9.78 10.77 -13.18
CA GLU A 462 8.95 9.94 -14.06
C GLU A 462 8.17 8.86 -13.29
N HIS A 463 8.59 8.49 -12.04
CA HIS A 463 7.83 7.52 -11.24
C HIS A 463 6.37 7.95 -11.05
N ILE A 464 6.08 9.26 -10.98
CA ILE A 464 4.71 9.72 -10.80
C ILE A 464 3.86 9.52 -12.06
N VAL A 465 4.47 9.65 -13.24
CA VAL A 465 3.84 9.30 -14.52
C VAL A 465 3.46 7.82 -14.53
N GLU A 466 4.39 6.97 -14.11
CA GLU A 466 4.16 5.54 -14.01
C GLU A 466 3.12 5.18 -12.94
N THR A 467 3.12 5.89 -11.80
CA THR A 467 2.06 5.74 -10.78
C THR A 467 0.68 6.02 -11.39
N ILE A 468 0.52 7.14 -12.10
CA ILE A 468 -0.75 7.49 -12.76
C ILE A 468 -1.13 6.45 -13.82
N ASN A 469 -0.17 6.04 -14.66
CA ASN A 469 -0.39 5.03 -15.70
C ASN A 469 -0.79 3.67 -15.13
N MET A 470 -0.13 3.22 -14.06
CA MET A 470 -0.41 1.94 -13.40
C MET A 470 -1.79 1.97 -12.72
N LEU A 471 -2.05 2.98 -11.91
CA LEU A 471 -3.33 3.11 -11.19
C LEU A 471 -4.50 3.38 -12.15
N GLY A 472 -4.29 4.15 -13.22
CA GLY A 472 -5.31 4.43 -14.23
C GLY A 472 -5.77 3.20 -15.04
N ARG A 473 -4.98 2.11 -15.05
CA ARG A 473 -5.34 0.83 -15.68
C ARG A 473 -6.13 -0.11 -14.75
N LEU A 474 -6.15 0.16 -13.44
CA LEU A 474 -6.91 -0.66 -12.51
C LEU A 474 -8.42 -0.36 -12.64
N PRO A 475 -9.26 -1.40 -12.67
CA PRO A 475 -10.72 -1.24 -12.77
C PRO A 475 -11.32 -0.85 -11.42
N PHE A 476 -10.92 0.31 -10.89
CA PHE A 476 -11.45 0.79 -9.62
C PHE A 476 -12.98 0.94 -9.64
N PRO A 477 -13.69 0.47 -8.60
CA PRO A 477 -15.10 0.75 -8.44
C PRO A 477 -15.35 2.26 -8.27
N LYS A 478 -16.62 2.67 -8.33
CA LYS A 478 -17.01 4.09 -8.31
C LYS A 478 -16.45 4.84 -7.09
N GLU A 479 -16.40 4.17 -5.97
CA GLU A 479 -15.98 4.68 -4.66
C GLU A 479 -14.45 4.90 -4.56
N LEU A 480 -13.65 4.35 -5.48
CA LEU A 480 -12.18 4.42 -5.50
C LEU A 480 -11.61 5.12 -6.74
N ARG A 481 -12.44 5.83 -7.50
CA ARG A 481 -12.02 6.46 -8.77
C ARG A 481 -11.02 7.59 -8.63
N ARG A 482 -10.93 8.21 -7.46
CA ARG A 482 -10.02 9.33 -7.20
C ARG A 482 -8.64 8.88 -6.71
N VAL A 483 -8.45 7.58 -6.46
CA VAL A 483 -7.14 7.02 -6.07
C VAL A 483 -6.01 7.46 -7.01
N PRO A 484 -6.14 7.35 -8.36
CA PRO A 484 -5.09 7.81 -9.29
C PRO A 484 -4.83 9.32 -9.22
N GLU A 485 -5.86 10.13 -8.95
CA GLU A 485 -5.74 11.57 -8.79
C GLU A 485 -4.97 11.92 -7.52
N TRP A 486 -5.38 11.39 -6.38
CA TRP A 486 -4.76 11.74 -5.10
C TRP A 486 -3.32 11.21 -5.01
N ALA A 487 -3.10 9.97 -5.43
CA ALA A 487 -1.76 9.39 -5.53
C ALA A 487 -0.88 10.13 -6.55
N GLY A 488 -1.45 10.50 -7.71
CA GLY A 488 -0.69 11.10 -8.81
C GLY A 488 -0.39 12.59 -8.66
N ASN A 489 -0.97 13.29 -7.66
CA ASN A 489 -0.80 14.74 -7.51
C ASN A 489 0.08 15.16 -6.34
N HIS A 490 0.66 14.22 -5.58
CA HIS A 490 1.43 14.56 -4.38
C HIS A 490 2.74 15.35 -4.66
N HIS A 491 3.20 15.41 -5.90
CA HIS A 491 4.32 16.25 -6.34
C HIS A 491 3.89 17.54 -7.04
N GLU A 492 2.60 17.79 -7.19
CA GLU A 492 2.10 19.06 -7.69
C GLU A 492 2.23 20.15 -6.63
N LYS A 493 2.26 21.41 -7.07
CA LYS A 493 2.40 22.58 -6.21
C LYS A 493 1.30 23.58 -6.49
N LEU A 494 0.92 24.34 -5.46
CA LEU A 494 -0.16 25.34 -5.58
C LEU A 494 0.15 26.44 -6.60
N ASP A 495 1.42 26.72 -6.88
CA ASP A 495 1.88 27.73 -7.84
C ASP A 495 2.00 27.21 -9.29
N GLY A 496 1.65 25.94 -9.55
CA GLY A 496 1.75 25.33 -10.87
C GLY A 496 3.18 24.96 -11.30
N THR A 497 4.17 25.05 -10.40
CA THR A 497 5.56 24.64 -10.69
C THR A 497 5.84 23.19 -10.35
N GLY A 498 4.84 22.44 -9.89
CA GLY A 498 4.91 21.02 -9.58
C GLY A 498 4.97 20.13 -10.84
N TYR A 499 4.88 18.85 -10.64
CA TYR A 499 4.85 17.84 -11.69
C TYR A 499 3.92 16.68 -11.30
N PRO A 500 3.42 15.86 -12.23
CA PRO A 500 3.81 15.78 -13.64
C PRO A 500 2.98 16.67 -14.60
N ARG A 501 1.89 17.33 -14.14
CA ARG A 501 0.91 18.04 -14.98
C ARG A 501 0.95 19.55 -14.84
N ARG A 502 1.72 20.07 -13.87
CA ARG A 502 1.79 21.50 -13.52
C ARG A 502 0.43 22.08 -13.11
N LEU A 503 -0.32 21.32 -12.29
CA LEU A 503 -1.61 21.73 -11.77
C LEU A 503 -1.46 22.88 -10.76
N GLY A 504 -2.39 23.83 -10.80
CA GLY A 504 -2.45 24.94 -9.85
C GLY A 504 -3.34 24.65 -8.64
N ALA A 505 -3.47 25.66 -7.77
CA ALA A 505 -4.24 25.54 -6.54
C ALA A 505 -5.70 25.12 -6.77
N ASP A 506 -6.34 25.65 -7.81
CA ASP A 506 -7.76 25.37 -8.08
C ASP A 506 -8.00 23.94 -8.61
N ASP A 507 -6.95 23.29 -9.14
CA ASP A 507 -7.01 21.93 -9.69
C ASP A 507 -6.72 20.85 -8.65
N LEU A 508 -6.20 21.23 -7.47
CA LEU A 508 -5.75 20.30 -6.44
C LEU A 508 -6.78 20.17 -5.32
N SER A 509 -7.36 18.98 -5.18
CA SER A 509 -8.25 18.66 -4.05
C SER A 509 -7.52 18.75 -2.70
N VAL A 510 -8.27 18.94 -1.62
CA VAL A 510 -7.71 18.98 -0.26
C VAL A 510 -6.92 17.70 0.06
N LEU A 511 -7.43 16.55 -0.36
CA LEU A 511 -6.77 15.25 -0.10
C LEU A 511 -5.47 15.08 -0.89
N ALA A 512 -5.40 15.56 -2.14
CA ALA A 512 -4.14 15.61 -2.89
C ALA A 512 -3.09 16.49 -2.20
N ARG A 513 -3.50 17.64 -1.64
CA ARG A 513 -2.62 18.53 -0.85
C ARG A 513 -2.17 17.88 0.46
N ILE A 514 -3.07 17.16 1.16
CA ILE A 514 -2.73 16.39 2.37
C ILE A 514 -1.67 15.34 2.05
N MET A 515 -1.81 14.64 0.92
CA MET A 515 -0.82 13.66 0.46
C MET A 515 0.55 14.31 0.23
N ALA A 516 0.60 15.45 -0.47
CA ALA A 516 1.84 16.18 -0.71
C ALA A 516 2.51 16.64 0.60
N VAL A 517 1.71 17.14 1.56
CA VAL A 517 2.21 17.55 2.89
C VAL A 517 2.75 16.34 3.66
N ALA A 518 2.05 15.20 3.64
CA ALA A 518 2.46 13.98 4.32
C ALA A 518 3.78 13.43 3.79
N ASP A 519 3.94 13.37 2.46
CA ASP A 519 5.15 12.89 1.80
C ASP A 519 6.35 13.81 2.11
N ILE A 520 6.20 15.13 1.94
CA ILE A 520 7.26 16.10 2.25
C ILE A 520 7.66 16.05 3.73
N PHE A 521 6.68 15.96 4.64
CA PHE A 521 6.94 15.89 6.07
C PHE A 521 7.72 14.63 6.44
N GLU A 522 7.31 13.49 5.92
CA GLU A 522 8.03 12.22 6.10
C GLU A 522 9.45 12.34 5.56
N ALA A 523 9.62 12.83 4.33
CA ALA A 523 10.91 12.99 3.69
C ALA A 523 11.89 13.89 4.47
N LEU A 524 11.40 14.86 5.23
CA LEU A 524 12.22 15.77 6.05
C LEU A 524 12.55 15.20 7.42
N THR A 525 11.69 14.34 7.99
CA THR A 525 11.78 13.86 9.38
C THR A 525 12.29 12.43 9.52
N ALA A 526 12.30 11.64 8.44
CA ALA A 526 12.80 10.26 8.44
C ALA A 526 14.25 10.17 8.93
N SER A 527 14.50 9.24 9.88
CA SER A 527 15.81 9.04 10.53
C SER A 527 16.64 7.92 9.89
N ASP A 528 16.05 7.15 9.02
CA ASP A 528 16.61 5.94 8.40
C ASP A 528 17.31 6.21 7.05
N ARG A 529 17.40 7.48 6.63
CA ARG A 529 18.12 7.88 5.40
C ARG A 529 19.61 8.02 5.67
N PRO A 530 20.50 7.17 5.09
CA PRO A 530 21.91 7.12 5.44
C PRO A 530 22.72 8.35 5.02
N TYR A 531 22.22 9.17 4.09
CA TYR A 531 22.96 10.35 3.60
C TYR A 531 22.54 11.68 4.22
N LYS A 532 21.45 11.70 4.99
CA LYS A 532 20.97 12.94 5.62
C LYS A 532 20.41 12.64 7.00
N PRO A 533 20.97 13.20 8.07
CA PRO A 533 20.36 13.10 9.38
C PRO A 533 18.97 13.75 9.35
N PRO A 534 18.02 13.24 10.16
CA PRO A 534 16.67 13.79 10.25
C PRO A 534 16.73 15.26 10.64
N LYS A 535 15.90 16.07 10.02
CA LYS A 535 15.78 17.48 10.42
C LYS A 535 14.95 17.57 11.69
N LYS A 536 15.31 18.52 12.55
CA LYS A 536 14.48 18.84 13.72
C LYS A 536 13.08 19.25 13.26
N LEU A 537 12.04 18.89 14.00
CA LEU A 537 10.65 19.21 13.69
C LEU A 537 10.46 20.69 13.36
N SER A 538 11.01 21.59 14.18
CA SER A 538 10.92 23.04 13.94
C SER A 538 11.57 23.50 12.62
N THR A 539 12.62 22.81 12.18
CA THR A 539 13.27 23.08 10.89
C THR A 539 12.42 22.54 9.74
N SER A 540 11.84 21.36 9.89
CA SER A 540 10.95 20.76 8.88
C SER A 540 9.72 21.65 8.66
N LEU A 541 9.05 22.08 9.72
CA LEU A 541 7.89 22.99 9.64
C LEU A 541 8.24 24.33 8.97
N ARG A 542 9.40 24.91 9.28
CA ARG A 542 9.86 26.15 8.65
C ARG A 542 10.15 25.95 7.14
N ILE A 543 10.72 24.82 6.76
CA ILE A 543 10.92 24.49 5.35
C ILE A 543 9.56 24.34 4.66
N MET A 544 8.64 23.59 5.24
CA MET A 544 7.30 23.39 4.68
C MET A 544 6.50 24.70 4.54
N SER A 545 6.64 25.63 5.49
CA SER A 545 5.99 26.95 5.40
C SER A 545 6.57 27.87 4.32
N SER A 546 7.67 27.49 3.66
CA SER A 546 8.28 28.23 2.55
C SER A 546 7.94 27.63 1.16
N PHE A 547 7.19 26.55 1.14
CA PHE A 547 6.62 25.99 -0.08
C PHE A 547 5.23 26.56 -0.34
#